data_6ce762434918874f5554cdb03bf72c95
#
_entry.id   6ce762434918874f5554cdb03bf72c95
#
_cell.length_a   1.000
_cell.length_b   1.000
_cell.length_c   1.000
_cell.angle_alpha   90.00
_cell.angle_beta   90.00
_cell.angle_gamma   90.00
#
_symmetry.space_group_name_H-M   'P 1'
#
loop_
_entity.id
_entity.type
_entity.pdbx_description
1 polymer ?
#
loop_
_entity_poly.entity_id
_entity_poly.type
_entity_poly.pdbx_seq_one_letter_code
_entity_poly.pdbx_strand_id
1 'polypeptide(L)'
;GNRIVLCGANAYEQKYYFNEKFNNIPESIKEELHIICVLFTEEVGGVFTIVFEENGSVSFETDAYEEDILYDEISSGLLIREIRMQRQELLELLSLYYRVFALHEPVDTLIREE
;
A
#
# COMPACT_ATOMS: atom_id res chain seq x y z
N GLY A 1 5.59 14.36 11.68
CA GLY A 1 5.36 13.00 11.34
C GLY A 1 5.03 12.90 9.87
N ASN A 2 5.73 12.04 9.22
CA ASN A 2 5.71 12.04 7.78
C ASN A 2 5.25 10.71 7.23
N ARG A 3 3.95 10.66 6.99
CA ARG A 3 3.38 9.58 6.20
C ARG A 3 3.70 9.86 4.75
N ILE A 4 4.04 8.85 4.00
CA ILE A 4 4.35 9.03 2.59
C ILE A 4 3.66 7.97 1.75
N VAL A 5 3.05 8.41 0.67
CA VAL A 5 2.36 7.52 -0.26
C VAL A 5 3.38 6.70 -1.03
N LEU A 6 3.21 5.38 -1.02
CA LEU A 6 4.00 4.48 -1.85
C LEU A 6 3.40 4.38 -3.25
N CYS A 7 2.13 4.06 -3.32
CA CYS A 7 1.42 3.88 -4.59
C CYS A 7 -0.09 3.93 -4.36
N GLY A 8 -0.84 3.98 -5.45
CA GLY A 8 -2.29 3.97 -5.35
C GLY A 8 -2.97 3.90 -6.70
N ALA A 9 -4.26 3.61 -6.69
CA ALA A 9 -5.10 3.57 -7.88
C ALA A 9 -6.37 4.35 -7.65
N ASN A 10 -6.86 4.97 -8.71
CA ASN A 10 -8.06 5.78 -8.71
C ASN A 10 -9.00 5.24 -9.79
N ALA A 11 -10.11 4.64 -9.38
CA ALA A 11 -11.07 4.04 -10.30
C ALA A 11 -11.80 5.10 -11.13
N TYR A 12 -12.05 6.29 -10.57
CA TYR A 12 -12.76 7.35 -11.27
C TYR A 12 -11.97 7.89 -12.45
N GLU A 13 -10.64 8.02 -12.27
CA GLU A 13 -9.76 8.54 -13.30
C GLU A 13 -9.07 7.43 -14.09
N GLN A 14 -9.21 6.18 -13.66
CA GLN A 14 -8.54 5.02 -14.24
C GLN A 14 -7.03 5.20 -14.31
N LYS A 15 -6.45 5.61 -13.19
CA LYS A 15 -5.01 5.87 -13.08
C LYS A 15 -4.38 5.10 -11.95
N TYR A 16 -3.12 4.74 -12.15
CA TYR A 16 -2.26 4.15 -11.14
C TYR A 16 -1.06 5.08 -10.92
N TYR A 17 -0.68 5.26 -9.67
CA TYR A 17 0.45 6.08 -9.28
C TYR A 17 1.45 5.25 -8.49
N PHE A 18 2.74 5.38 -8.82
CA PHE A 18 3.82 4.81 -8.02
C PHE A 18 4.82 5.92 -7.71
N ASN A 19 5.18 6.06 -6.44
CA ASN A 19 6.07 7.12 -5.99
C ASN A 19 7.51 6.87 -6.44
N GLU A 20 8.06 7.76 -7.24
CA GLU A 20 9.40 7.64 -7.80
C GLU A 20 10.50 7.59 -6.75
N LYS A 21 10.26 8.10 -5.55
CA LYS A 21 11.23 8.03 -4.45
C LYS A 21 11.60 6.59 -4.11
N PHE A 22 10.72 5.65 -4.40
CA PHE A 22 10.91 4.24 -4.10
C PHE A 22 11.21 3.42 -5.35
N ASN A 23 11.79 4.06 -6.34
CA ASN A 23 12.04 3.45 -7.64
C ASN A 23 13.04 2.29 -7.59
N ASN A 24 13.82 2.19 -6.51
CA ASN A 24 14.76 1.10 -6.31
C ASN A 24 14.12 -0.17 -5.73
N ILE A 25 12.83 -0.16 -5.46
CA ILE A 25 12.10 -1.38 -5.13
C ILE A 25 12.15 -2.32 -6.35
N PRO A 26 12.40 -3.62 -6.16
CA PRO A 26 12.46 -4.56 -7.29
C PRO A 26 11.20 -4.55 -8.14
N GLU A 27 11.38 -4.77 -9.44
CA GLU A 27 10.26 -4.75 -10.40
C GLU A 27 9.17 -5.74 -10.05
N SER A 28 9.53 -6.93 -9.57
CA SER A 28 8.54 -7.94 -9.19
C SER A 28 7.62 -7.45 -8.05
N ILE A 29 8.19 -6.69 -7.12
CA ILE A 29 7.43 -6.10 -6.02
C ILE A 29 6.54 -4.97 -6.54
N LYS A 30 7.07 -4.12 -7.43
CA LYS A 30 6.30 -3.05 -8.06
C LYS A 30 5.09 -3.61 -8.82
N GLU A 31 5.28 -4.71 -9.53
CA GLU A 31 4.19 -5.37 -10.26
C GLU A 31 3.12 -5.90 -9.31
N GLU A 32 3.54 -6.51 -8.20
CA GLU A 32 2.61 -7.00 -7.19
C GLU A 32 1.78 -5.86 -6.59
N LEU A 33 2.42 -4.75 -6.29
CA LEU A 33 1.74 -3.56 -5.77
C LEU A 33 0.75 -3.00 -6.78
N HIS A 34 1.14 -2.95 -8.05
CA HIS A 34 0.26 -2.50 -9.12
C HIS A 34 -0.99 -3.38 -9.21
N ILE A 35 -0.80 -4.68 -9.18
CA ILE A 35 -1.90 -5.64 -9.25
C ILE A 35 -2.84 -5.45 -8.05
N ILE A 36 -2.32 -5.35 -6.85
CA ILE A 36 -3.12 -5.17 -5.64
C ILE A 36 -3.99 -3.91 -5.77
N CYS A 37 -3.39 -2.79 -6.15
CA CYS A 37 -4.10 -1.51 -6.24
C CYS A 37 -5.19 -1.54 -7.31
N VAL A 38 -4.88 -2.06 -8.49
CA VAL A 38 -5.82 -2.09 -9.61
C VAL A 38 -6.96 -3.07 -9.35
N LEU A 39 -6.65 -4.26 -8.83
CA LEU A 39 -7.69 -5.23 -8.49
C LEU A 39 -8.62 -4.71 -7.41
N PHE A 40 -8.09 -4.00 -6.42
CA PHE A 40 -8.92 -3.40 -5.40
C PHE A 40 -9.95 -2.43 -6.02
N THR A 41 -9.48 -1.51 -6.84
CA THR A 41 -10.36 -0.51 -7.45
C THR A 41 -11.31 -1.11 -8.49
N GLU A 42 -10.91 -2.18 -9.17
CA GLU A 42 -11.82 -2.90 -10.07
C GLU A 42 -12.94 -3.57 -9.31
N GLU A 43 -12.64 -4.14 -8.16
CA GLU A 43 -13.62 -4.87 -7.37
C GLU A 43 -14.52 -3.96 -6.53
N VAL A 44 -13.95 -2.93 -5.92
CA VAL A 44 -14.66 -2.07 -4.97
C VAL A 44 -14.92 -0.67 -5.53
N GLY A 45 -14.07 -0.21 -6.44
CA GLY A 45 -14.13 1.17 -6.92
C GLY A 45 -13.37 2.13 -6.01
N GLY A 46 -13.65 3.42 -6.16
CA GLY A 46 -13.05 4.44 -5.32
C GLY A 46 -11.58 4.69 -5.57
N VAL A 47 -10.91 5.15 -4.54
CA VAL A 47 -9.46 5.41 -4.54
C VAL A 47 -8.82 4.54 -3.48
N PHE A 48 -7.75 3.83 -3.85
CA PHE A 48 -7.03 2.96 -2.93
C PHE A 48 -5.57 3.39 -2.89
N THR A 49 -5.02 3.59 -1.68
CA THR A 49 -3.67 4.12 -1.50
C THR A 49 -2.91 3.27 -0.49
N ILE A 50 -1.67 2.94 -0.81
CA ILE A 50 -0.75 2.25 0.10
C ILE A 50 0.24 3.29 0.60
N VAL A 51 0.39 3.38 1.93
CA VAL A 51 1.13 4.45 2.60
C VAL A 51 2.12 3.85 3.57
N PHE A 52 3.32 4.41 3.61
CA PHE A 52 4.26 4.16 4.71
C PHE A 52 3.94 5.13 5.84
N GLU A 53 3.71 4.59 7.02
CA GLU A 53 3.56 5.41 8.22
C GLU A 53 4.91 5.89 8.71
N GLU A 54 4.89 6.82 9.65
CA GLU A 54 6.10 7.41 10.20
C GLU A 54 7.07 6.36 10.76
N ASN A 55 6.54 5.32 11.37
CA ASN A 55 7.35 4.24 11.96
C ASN A 55 7.73 3.14 10.96
N GLY A 56 7.33 3.28 9.70
CA GLY A 56 7.64 2.33 8.65
C GLY A 56 6.58 1.26 8.42
N SER A 57 5.52 1.21 9.23
CA SER A 57 4.44 0.27 8.97
C SER A 57 3.69 0.67 7.71
N VAL A 58 3.03 -0.30 7.10
CA VAL A 58 2.29 -0.08 5.86
C VAL A 58 0.79 0.00 6.16
N SER A 59 0.18 1.07 5.71
CA SER A 59 -1.26 1.29 5.86
C SER A 59 -1.95 1.34 4.51
N PHE A 60 -3.21 0.91 4.49
CA PHE A 60 -4.08 1.02 3.33
C PHE A 60 -5.13 2.08 3.63
N GLU A 61 -5.32 2.98 2.68
CA GLU A 61 -6.33 4.02 2.79
C GLU A 61 -7.27 3.94 1.61
N THR A 62 -8.54 4.21 1.86
CA THR A 62 -9.57 4.21 0.84
C THR A 62 -10.34 5.52 0.90
N ASP A 63 -10.83 5.95 -0.25
CA ASP A 63 -11.64 7.14 -0.36
C ASP A 63 -12.63 6.96 -1.50
N ALA A 64 -13.72 7.71 -1.45
CA ALA A 64 -14.73 7.71 -2.49
C ALA A 64 -15.25 9.12 -2.67
N TYR A 65 -15.61 9.47 -3.92
CA TYR A 65 -16.25 10.76 -4.19
C TYR A 65 -17.61 10.80 -3.50
N GLU A 66 -17.99 11.97 -3.01
CA GLU A 66 -19.27 12.16 -2.31
C GLU A 66 -20.46 11.66 -3.09
N GLU A 67 -20.43 11.85 -4.40
CA GLU A 67 -21.53 11.47 -5.28
C GLU A 67 -21.57 9.98 -5.60
N ASP A 68 -20.56 9.23 -5.20
CA ASP A 68 -20.51 7.78 -5.43
C ASP A 68 -21.30 7.04 -4.35
N ILE A 69 -22.61 6.97 -4.55
CA ILE A 69 -23.52 6.32 -3.61
C ILE A 69 -23.43 4.78 -3.66
N LEU A 70 -22.75 4.25 -4.66
CA LEU A 70 -22.59 2.80 -4.82
C LEU A 70 -21.37 2.24 -4.11
N TYR A 71 -20.49 3.11 -3.61
CA TYR A 71 -19.29 2.66 -2.94
C TYR A 71 -19.64 1.93 -1.65
N ASP A 72 -19.18 0.69 -1.53
CA ASP A 72 -19.49 -0.18 -0.40
C ASP A 72 -18.31 -0.24 0.59
N GLU A 73 -18.43 0.48 1.69
CA GLU A 73 -17.40 0.53 2.72
C GLU A 73 -17.19 -0.81 3.41
N ILE A 74 -18.23 -1.63 3.49
CA ILE A 74 -18.12 -2.95 4.11
C ILE A 74 -17.28 -3.87 3.24
N SER A 75 -17.59 -3.91 1.94
CA SER A 75 -16.80 -4.71 1.00
C SER A 75 -15.35 -4.22 0.93
N SER A 76 -15.15 -2.91 0.97
CA SER A 76 -13.82 -2.30 1.01
C SER A 76 -13.03 -2.79 2.21
N GLY A 77 -13.61 -2.72 3.40
CA GLY A 77 -12.95 -3.17 4.63
C GLY A 77 -12.62 -4.66 4.62
N LEU A 78 -13.53 -5.48 4.11
CA LEU A 78 -13.32 -6.92 4.00
C LEU A 78 -12.17 -7.25 3.04
N LEU A 79 -12.10 -6.56 1.92
CA LEU A 79 -11.04 -6.79 0.94
C LEU A 79 -9.67 -6.34 1.47
N ILE A 80 -9.61 -5.22 2.18
CA ILE A 80 -8.38 -4.78 2.85
C ILE A 80 -7.88 -5.85 3.81
N ARG A 81 -8.79 -6.39 4.61
CA ARG A 81 -8.45 -7.44 5.57
C ARG A 81 -7.90 -8.68 4.87
N GLU A 82 -8.52 -9.07 3.77
CA GLU A 82 -8.09 -10.22 2.98
C GLU A 82 -6.69 -9.98 2.40
N ILE A 83 -6.44 -8.79 1.85
CA ILE A 83 -5.13 -8.44 1.31
C ILE A 83 -4.06 -8.52 2.39
N ARG A 84 -4.34 -7.99 3.59
CA ARG A 84 -3.38 -8.06 4.70
C ARG A 84 -3.04 -9.49 5.06
N MET A 85 -4.03 -10.37 5.07
CA MET A 85 -3.81 -11.77 5.39
C MET A 85 -3.03 -12.50 4.31
N GLN A 86 -3.38 -12.26 3.05
CA GLN A 86 -2.76 -12.96 1.92
C GLN A 86 -1.38 -12.42 1.57
N ARG A 87 -1.11 -11.15 1.86
CA ARG A 87 0.12 -10.48 1.47
C ARG A 87 0.97 -10.07 2.67
N GLN A 88 0.86 -10.78 3.76
CA GLN A 88 1.59 -10.44 4.98
C GLN A 88 3.09 -10.36 4.76
N GLU A 89 3.67 -11.30 4.02
CA GLU A 89 5.10 -11.31 3.73
C GLU A 89 5.53 -10.08 2.93
N LEU A 90 4.72 -9.70 1.95
CA LEU A 90 4.98 -8.50 1.15
C LEU A 90 4.98 -7.25 2.03
N LEU A 91 3.99 -7.12 2.91
CA LEU A 91 3.87 -5.95 3.80
C LEU A 91 5.05 -5.88 4.78
N GLU A 92 5.48 -7.02 5.31
CA GLU A 92 6.64 -7.08 6.20
C GLU A 92 7.92 -6.69 5.45
N LEU A 93 8.07 -7.16 4.22
CA LEU A 93 9.21 -6.83 3.39
C LEU A 93 9.26 -5.34 3.07
N LEU A 94 8.13 -4.75 2.73
CA LEU A 94 8.02 -3.32 2.46
C LEU A 94 8.35 -2.49 3.70
N SER A 95 7.85 -2.91 4.85
CA SER A 95 8.15 -2.22 6.11
C SER A 95 9.64 -2.27 6.42
N LEU A 96 10.27 -3.43 6.25
CA LEU A 96 11.71 -3.60 6.43
C LEU A 96 12.49 -2.69 5.47
N TYR A 97 12.10 -2.70 4.19
CA TYR A 97 12.71 -1.83 3.19
C TYR A 97 12.67 -0.37 3.62
N TYR A 98 11.51 0.10 4.04
CA TYR A 98 11.34 1.51 4.41
C TYR A 98 12.18 1.88 5.64
N ARG A 99 12.20 1.00 6.64
CA ARG A 99 12.97 1.24 7.87
C ARG A 99 14.47 1.31 7.57
N VAL A 100 14.96 0.47 6.69
CA VAL A 100 16.38 0.50 6.31
C VAL A 100 16.70 1.66 5.37
N PHE A 101 15.90 1.82 4.30
CA PHE A 101 16.18 2.78 3.25
C PHE A 101 15.85 4.22 3.65
N ALA A 102 14.69 4.45 4.25
CA ALA A 102 14.21 5.80 4.56
C ALA A 102 14.52 6.22 6.00
N LEU A 103 14.42 5.30 6.95
CA LEU A 103 14.65 5.60 8.36
C LEU A 103 16.08 5.27 8.80
N HIS A 104 16.86 4.65 7.93
CA HIS A 104 18.28 4.32 8.16
C HIS A 104 18.52 3.46 9.40
N GLU A 105 17.59 2.56 9.71
CA GLU A 105 17.78 1.63 10.83
C GLU A 105 18.78 0.55 10.47
N PRO A 106 19.64 0.14 11.43
CA PRO A 106 20.61 -0.91 11.15
C PRO A 106 19.93 -2.25 10.86
N VAL A 107 20.37 -2.91 9.79
CA VAL A 107 19.78 -4.19 9.34
C VAL A 107 19.90 -5.28 10.41
N ASP A 108 21.03 -5.37 11.07
CA ASP A 108 21.28 -6.38 12.10
C ASP A 108 20.34 -6.21 13.29
N THR A 109 19.99 -4.98 13.65
CA THR A 109 19.01 -4.70 14.71
C THR A 109 17.64 -5.23 14.32
N LEU A 110 17.25 -5.03 13.05
CA LEU A 110 15.94 -5.47 12.55
C LEU A 110 15.84 -6.99 12.50
N ILE A 111 16.91 -7.66 12.12
CA ILE A 111 16.96 -9.13 12.10
C ILE A 111 16.77 -9.71 13.49
N ARG A 112 17.29 -9.04 14.52
CA ARG A 112 17.21 -9.50 15.91
C ARG A 112 15.83 -9.29 16.54
N GLU A 113 14.97 -8.53 15.92
CA GLU A 113 13.62 -8.25 16.43
C GLU A 113 12.70 -9.46 16.33
N GLU A 114 13.06 -10.47 15.61
CA GLU A 114 12.26 -11.69 15.49
C GLU A 114 12.30 -12.58 16.75
#